data_4241d1a663d0a7027dcb3f585b1d1e2f
#
_entry.id   4241d1a663d0a7027dcb3f585b1d1e2f
#
_cell.length_a   1.000
_cell.length_b   1.000
_cell.length_c   1.000
_cell.angle_alpha   90.00
_cell.angle_beta   90.00
_cell.angle_gamma   90.00
#
_symmetry.space_group_name_H-M   'P 1'
#
loop_
_entity.id
_entity.type
_entity.pdbx_description
1 polymer ?
#
loop_
_entity_poly.entity_id
_entity_poly.type
_entity_poly.pdbx_seq_one_letter_code
_entity_poly.pdbx_strand_id
1 'polypeptide(L)'
;LIELGFILSACAAISILIAEACDPFADAAQWVGIRLRLPPSVRGATLDAVASSMPELFTGLFFVTIALFGTQDDQSQMLASAEGYGSTVATCAGSSIYNLILIPALCAIVVSFSRRERPQIAVPREVIHRDGMWVIFTQAGLLVFLFQEKLEWWMGVAALLTYSVYVLHLYLATRQFRNQLSESNTEARETDSQTASACFGYFDIRLNGFTSTMVIISATAVAALACYLLVDLTNQSAHKLGVSPFFVAVILTA
;
A
#
# COMPACT_ATOMS: atom_id res chain seq x y z
N LEU A 1 -13.32 14.34 -26.72
CA LEU A 1 -12.69 13.02 -26.85
C LEU A 1 -11.16 13.08 -26.87
N ILE A 2 -10.53 14.00 -27.62
CA ILE A 2 -9.06 14.15 -27.69
C ILE A 2 -8.48 14.52 -26.31
N GLU A 3 -9.08 15.48 -25.62
CA GLU A 3 -8.63 15.90 -24.29
C GLU A 3 -8.78 14.80 -23.24
N LEU A 4 -9.87 14.01 -23.29
CA LEU A 4 -10.07 12.89 -22.40
C LEU A 4 -9.01 11.78 -22.66
N GLY A 5 -8.71 11.53 -23.94
CA GLY A 5 -7.65 10.59 -24.32
C GLY A 5 -6.28 11.04 -23.79
N PHE A 6 -5.99 12.34 -23.82
CA PHE A 6 -4.75 12.89 -23.25
C PHE A 6 -4.70 12.72 -21.73
N ILE A 7 -5.79 13.01 -21.00
CA ILE A 7 -5.84 12.85 -19.54
C ILE A 7 -5.66 11.38 -19.14
N LEU A 8 -6.34 10.46 -19.82
CA LEU A 8 -6.21 9.04 -19.53
C LEU A 8 -4.79 8.52 -19.82
N SER A 9 -4.15 9.00 -20.90
CA SER A 9 -2.75 8.64 -21.18
C SER A 9 -1.78 9.21 -20.14
N ALA A 10 -2.05 10.43 -19.65
CA ALA A 10 -1.28 11.03 -18.57
C ALA A 10 -1.45 10.25 -17.25
N CYS A 11 -2.68 9.83 -16.90
CA CYS A 11 -2.92 8.98 -15.75
C CYS A 11 -2.13 7.66 -15.86
N ALA A 12 -2.17 7.00 -17.01
CA ALA A 12 -1.41 5.78 -17.23
C ALA A 12 0.11 5.98 -17.09
N ALA A 13 0.65 7.07 -17.65
CA ALA A 13 2.07 7.40 -17.53
C ALA A 13 2.48 7.68 -16.07
N ILE A 14 1.64 8.38 -15.30
CA ILE A 14 1.88 8.66 -13.90
C ILE A 14 1.77 7.39 -13.05
N SER A 15 0.82 6.49 -13.35
CA SER A 15 0.72 5.21 -12.66
C SER A 15 1.97 4.34 -12.88
N ILE A 16 2.55 4.35 -14.08
CA ILE A 16 3.84 3.69 -14.35
C ILE A 16 4.96 4.35 -13.51
N LEU A 17 5.00 5.68 -13.45
CA LEU A 17 5.99 6.39 -12.63
C LEU A 17 5.87 6.04 -11.13
N ILE A 18 4.65 5.89 -10.63
CA ILE A 18 4.40 5.45 -9.25
C ILE A 18 4.96 4.04 -9.03
N ALA A 19 4.68 3.11 -9.93
CA ALA A 19 5.19 1.75 -9.86
C ALA A 19 6.73 1.72 -9.85
N GLU A 20 7.37 2.43 -10.78
CA GLU A 20 8.84 2.57 -10.86
C GLU A 20 9.46 3.23 -9.61
N ALA A 21 8.72 4.08 -8.90
CA ALA A 21 9.19 4.66 -7.64
C ALA A 21 9.00 3.70 -6.45
N CYS A 22 7.96 2.86 -6.48
CA CYS A 22 7.69 1.89 -5.40
C CYS A 22 8.69 0.74 -5.37
N ASP A 23 9.22 0.30 -6.51
CA ASP A 23 10.16 -0.82 -6.59
C ASP A 23 11.46 -0.56 -5.78
N PRO A 24 12.21 0.54 -6.00
CA PRO A 24 13.39 0.83 -5.20
C PRO A 24 13.08 1.06 -3.71
N PHE A 25 11.89 1.60 -3.40
CA PHE A 25 11.45 1.70 -2.02
C PHE A 25 11.29 0.31 -1.39
N ALA A 26 10.63 -0.63 -2.08
CA ALA A 26 10.43 -2.00 -1.62
C ALA A 26 11.77 -2.73 -1.41
N ASP A 27 12.71 -2.60 -2.35
CA ASP A 27 14.06 -3.18 -2.24
C ASP A 27 14.80 -2.64 -1.01
N ALA A 28 14.79 -1.31 -0.82
CA ALA A 28 15.43 -0.69 0.32
C ALA A 28 14.76 -1.06 1.65
N ALA A 29 13.42 -1.13 1.69
CA ALA A 29 12.67 -1.57 2.86
C ALA A 29 12.96 -3.04 3.19
N GLN A 30 13.04 -3.91 2.17
CA GLN A 30 13.41 -5.30 2.32
C GLN A 30 14.82 -5.44 2.90
N TRP A 31 15.80 -4.67 2.39
CA TRP A 31 17.15 -4.64 2.92
C TRP A 31 17.17 -4.24 4.41
N VAL A 32 16.41 -3.21 4.79
CA VAL A 32 16.25 -2.79 6.21
C VAL A 32 15.67 -3.92 7.04
N GLY A 33 14.63 -4.61 6.55
CA GLY A 33 14.01 -5.74 7.24
C GLY A 33 14.97 -6.90 7.49
N ILE A 34 15.82 -7.22 6.51
CA ILE A 34 16.88 -8.24 6.67
C ILE A 34 17.90 -7.78 7.72
N ARG A 35 18.32 -6.54 7.68
CA ARG A 35 19.27 -5.97 8.65
C ARG A 35 18.73 -5.97 10.08
N LEU A 36 17.43 -5.74 10.23
CA LEU A 36 16.72 -5.83 11.52
C LEU A 36 16.42 -7.28 11.94
N ARG A 37 16.80 -8.27 11.12
CA ARG A 37 16.53 -9.71 11.34
C ARG A 37 15.05 -10.01 11.55
N LEU A 38 14.19 -9.38 10.76
CA LEU A 38 12.75 -9.64 10.79
C LEU A 38 12.45 -10.95 10.06
N PRO A 39 11.61 -11.83 10.63
CA PRO A 39 11.12 -13.02 9.92
C PRO A 39 10.37 -12.61 8.63
N PRO A 40 10.41 -13.42 7.56
CA PRO A 40 9.75 -13.10 6.30
C PRO A 40 8.27 -12.76 6.45
N SER A 41 7.52 -13.49 7.30
CA SER A 41 6.10 -13.23 7.55
C SER A 41 5.82 -11.88 8.21
N VAL A 42 6.71 -11.42 9.10
CA VAL A 42 6.58 -10.12 9.76
C VAL A 42 7.01 -9.00 8.83
N ARG A 43 8.09 -9.21 8.08
CA ARG A 43 8.54 -8.24 7.07
C ARG A 43 7.45 -8.01 6.03
N GLY A 44 6.85 -9.08 5.50
CA GLY A 44 5.73 -8.99 4.55
C GLY A 44 4.52 -8.24 5.11
N ALA A 45 4.16 -8.51 6.37
CA ALA A 45 3.01 -7.86 7.03
C ALA A 45 3.29 -6.42 7.53
N THR A 46 4.54 -5.95 7.47
CA THR A 46 4.92 -4.59 7.89
C THR A 46 5.57 -3.81 6.75
N LEU A 47 6.84 -4.03 6.49
CA LEU A 47 7.62 -3.23 5.53
C LEU A 47 7.12 -3.39 4.09
N ASP A 48 6.88 -4.64 3.65
CA ASP A 48 6.42 -4.89 2.30
C ASP A 48 4.96 -4.42 2.11
N ALA A 49 4.12 -4.55 3.16
CA ALA A 49 2.76 -4.00 3.15
C ALA A 49 2.74 -2.47 3.09
N VAL A 50 3.61 -1.79 3.84
CA VAL A 50 3.74 -0.32 3.75
C VAL A 50 4.24 0.09 2.36
N ALA A 51 5.23 -0.61 1.81
CA ALA A 51 5.76 -0.34 0.48
C ALA A 51 4.67 -0.43 -0.60
N SER A 52 3.85 -1.48 -0.56
CA SER A 52 2.77 -1.69 -1.54
C SER A 52 1.58 -0.75 -1.37
N SER A 53 1.32 -0.26 -0.15
CA SER A 53 0.18 0.62 0.15
C SER A 53 0.56 2.11 0.23
N MET A 54 1.80 2.45 -0.10
CA MET A 54 2.27 3.84 -0.10
C MET A 54 1.51 4.72 -1.11
N PRO A 55 1.21 4.27 -2.34
CA PRO A 55 0.42 5.05 -3.27
C PRO A 55 -0.98 5.37 -2.75
N GLU A 56 -1.67 4.39 -2.16
CA GLU A 56 -3.01 4.58 -1.60
C GLU A 56 -3.01 5.57 -0.43
N LEU A 57 -1.97 5.52 0.40
CA LEU A 57 -1.81 6.48 1.50
C LEU A 57 -1.68 7.91 0.97
N PHE A 58 -0.82 8.13 -0.02
CA PHE A 58 -0.61 9.47 -0.59
C PHE A 58 -1.82 9.95 -1.39
N THR A 59 -2.40 9.12 -2.25
CA THR A 59 -3.60 9.52 -3.00
C THR A 59 -4.75 9.84 -2.06
N GLY A 60 -4.99 9.04 -1.03
CA GLY A 60 -6.00 9.30 -0.01
C GLY A 60 -5.75 10.62 0.74
N LEU A 61 -4.51 10.86 1.18
CA LEU A 61 -4.14 12.09 1.85
C LEU A 61 -4.35 13.33 0.94
N PHE A 62 -3.98 13.22 -0.34
CA PHE A 62 -4.14 14.33 -1.28
C PHE A 62 -5.60 14.56 -1.66
N PHE A 63 -6.44 13.54 -1.81
CA PHE A 63 -7.88 13.72 -2.01
C PHE A 63 -8.48 14.56 -0.88
N VAL A 64 -8.19 14.23 0.37
CA VAL A 64 -8.69 14.99 1.52
C VAL A 64 -8.07 16.40 1.59
N THR A 65 -6.76 16.51 1.38
CA THR A 65 -6.06 17.81 1.47
C THR A 65 -6.53 18.78 0.40
N ILE A 66 -6.65 18.34 -0.86
CA ILE A 66 -7.14 19.18 -1.96
C ILE A 66 -8.60 19.59 -1.70
N ALA A 67 -9.42 18.68 -1.19
CA ALA A 67 -10.81 18.96 -0.85
C ALA A 67 -10.93 20.03 0.26
N LEU A 68 -10.06 19.96 1.28
CA LEU A 68 -10.08 20.90 2.41
C LEU A 68 -9.56 22.30 2.05
N PHE A 69 -8.54 22.39 1.20
CA PHE A 69 -7.87 23.66 0.89
C PHE A 69 -8.24 24.26 -0.46
N GLY A 70 -8.98 23.52 -1.30
CA GLY A 70 -9.30 23.92 -2.67
C GLY A 70 -10.54 24.82 -2.81
N THR A 71 -11.37 24.99 -1.78
CA THR A 71 -12.63 25.74 -1.83
C THR A 71 -12.67 26.87 -0.81
N GLN A 72 -13.25 28.03 -1.21
CA GLN A 72 -13.31 29.24 -0.38
C GLN A 72 -14.67 29.46 0.30
N ASP A 73 -15.68 28.67 -0.05
CA ASP A 73 -17.04 28.80 0.47
C ASP A 73 -17.39 27.61 1.39
N ASP A 74 -17.92 27.88 2.58
CA ASP A 74 -18.20 26.88 3.62
C ASP A 74 -19.07 25.71 3.15
N GLN A 75 -20.09 25.99 2.32
CA GLN A 75 -20.99 24.96 1.83
C GLN A 75 -20.34 24.08 0.75
N SER A 76 -19.59 24.71 -0.15
CA SER A 76 -18.78 24.01 -1.16
C SER A 76 -17.67 23.21 -0.54
N GLN A 77 -17.06 23.70 0.54
CA GLN A 77 -16.02 22.99 1.29
C GLN A 77 -16.54 21.71 1.98
N MET A 78 -17.75 21.76 2.53
CA MET A 78 -18.36 20.58 3.15
C MET A 78 -18.64 19.48 2.12
N LEU A 79 -19.16 19.82 0.93
CA LEU A 79 -19.39 18.86 -0.15
C LEU A 79 -18.07 18.32 -0.70
N ALA A 80 -17.09 19.17 -0.97
CA ALA A 80 -15.78 18.77 -1.45
C ALA A 80 -15.05 17.85 -0.45
N SER A 81 -15.18 18.14 0.84
CA SER A 81 -14.60 17.28 1.89
C SER A 81 -15.23 15.88 1.90
N ALA A 82 -16.56 15.79 1.73
CA ALA A 82 -17.26 14.50 1.64
C ALA A 82 -16.83 13.72 0.39
N GLU A 83 -16.68 14.38 -0.75
CA GLU A 83 -16.18 13.76 -1.99
C GLU A 83 -14.73 13.29 -1.89
N GLY A 84 -13.85 14.11 -1.31
CA GLY A 84 -12.45 13.77 -1.09
C GLY A 84 -12.29 12.58 -0.14
N TYR A 85 -13.05 12.56 0.95
CA TYR A 85 -13.08 11.41 1.85
C TYR A 85 -13.65 10.17 1.16
N GLY A 86 -14.74 10.30 0.40
CA GLY A 86 -15.32 9.21 -0.38
C GLY A 86 -14.31 8.63 -1.37
N SER A 87 -13.56 9.47 -2.08
CA SER A 87 -12.51 9.04 -3.01
C SER A 87 -11.37 8.32 -2.29
N THR A 88 -10.99 8.76 -1.08
CA THR A 88 -10.01 8.07 -0.24
C THR A 88 -10.47 6.66 0.13
N VAL A 89 -11.71 6.52 0.61
CA VAL A 89 -12.31 5.21 0.93
C VAL A 89 -12.37 4.33 -0.31
N ALA A 90 -12.72 4.91 -1.46
CA ALA A 90 -12.80 4.20 -2.74
C ALA A 90 -11.44 3.61 -3.16
N THR A 91 -10.37 4.40 -3.08
CA THR A 91 -9.01 3.96 -3.39
C THR A 91 -8.59 2.81 -2.47
N CYS A 92 -8.78 2.96 -1.16
CA CYS A 92 -8.44 1.91 -0.19
C CYS A 92 -9.28 0.64 -0.37
N ALA A 93 -10.57 0.77 -0.66
CA ALA A 93 -11.46 -0.37 -0.90
C ALA A 93 -11.08 -1.12 -2.18
N GLY A 94 -10.79 -0.39 -3.27
CA GLY A 94 -10.33 -0.95 -4.53
C GLY A 94 -9.05 -1.74 -4.34
N SER A 95 -8.03 -1.13 -3.75
CA SER A 95 -6.75 -1.78 -3.46
C SER A 95 -6.93 -3.03 -2.57
N SER A 96 -7.81 -2.98 -1.56
CA SER A 96 -8.12 -4.14 -0.73
C SER A 96 -8.70 -5.30 -1.54
N ILE A 97 -9.59 -5.03 -2.49
CA ILE A 97 -10.16 -6.07 -3.38
C ILE A 97 -9.07 -6.67 -4.27
N TYR A 98 -8.21 -5.84 -4.87
CA TYR A 98 -7.09 -6.31 -5.67
C TYR A 98 -6.15 -7.21 -4.85
N ASN A 99 -5.76 -6.77 -3.68
CA ASN A 99 -4.81 -7.48 -2.81
C ASN A 99 -5.38 -8.78 -2.25
N LEU A 100 -6.67 -8.84 -1.90
CA LEU A 100 -7.28 -10.02 -1.29
C LEU A 100 -7.78 -11.05 -2.30
N ILE A 101 -8.16 -10.63 -3.50
CA ILE A 101 -8.83 -11.52 -4.47
C ILE A 101 -7.99 -11.65 -5.74
N LEU A 102 -7.69 -10.53 -6.43
CA LEU A 102 -7.11 -10.58 -7.76
C LEU A 102 -5.66 -11.08 -7.74
N ILE A 103 -4.83 -10.54 -6.86
CA ILE A 103 -3.41 -10.93 -6.79
C ILE A 103 -3.25 -12.40 -6.41
N PRO A 104 -3.88 -12.93 -5.34
CA PRO A 104 -3.78 -14.35 -5.02
C PRO A 104 -4.34 -15.27 -6.12
N ALA A 105 -5.42 -14.86 -6.79
CA ALA A 105 -5.98 -15.61 -7.92
C ALA A 105 -4.99 -15.70 -9.09
N LEU A 106 -4.39 -14.58 -9.48
CA LEU A 106 -3.37 -14.55 -10.54
C LEU A 106 -2.14 -15.38 -10.16
N CYS A 107 -1.66 -15.26 -8.92
CA CYS A 107 -0.56 -16.08 -8.42
C CYS A 107 -0.87 -17.57 -8.51
N ALA A 108 -2.07 -17.99 -8.10
CA ALA A 108 -2.50 -19.39 -8.20
C ALA A 108 -2.55 -19.88 -9.66
N ILE A 109 -3.06 -19.05 -10.56
CA ILE A 109 -3.10 -19.36 -12.01
C ILE A 109 -1.68 -19.50 -12.56
N VAL A 110 -0.80 -18.54 -12.33
CA VAL A 110 0.59 -18.56 -12.82
C VAL A 110 1.34 -19.79 -12.30
N VAL A 111 1.20 -20.10 -10.99
CA VAL A 111 1.84 -21.28 -10.40
C VAL A 111 1.28 -22.57 -11.03
N SER A 112 -0.04 -22.66 -11.29
CA SER A 112 -0.67 -23.80 -11.92
C SER A 112 -0.13 -24.05 -13.34
N PHE A 113 0.13 -22.99 -14.10
CA PHE A 113 0.71 -23.12 -15.45
C PHE A 113 2.22 -23.35 -15.42
N SER A 114 2.94 -22.78 -14.47
CA SER A 114 4.41 -22.83 -14.40
C SER A 114 4.92 -24.13 -13.75
N ARG A 115 4.23 -24.66 -12.74
CA ARG A 115 4.63 -25.86 -11.98
C ARG A 115 3.71 -27.03 -12.26
N ARG A 116 3.95 -27.76 -13.35
CA ARG A 116 3.13 -28.89 -13.76
C ARG A 116 3.13 -30.08 -12.78
N GLU A 117 4.21 -30.28 -12.03
CA GLU A 117 4.33 -31.43 -11.12
C GLU A 117 3.72 -31.19 -9.72
N ARG A 118 3.73 -29.95 -9.23
CA ARG A 118 3.15 -29.56 -7.94
C ARG A 118 2.53 -28.16 -8.01
N PRO A 119 1.32 -28.01 -8.55
CA PRO A 119 0.66 -26.73 -8.71
C PRO A 119 0.00 -26.26 -7.39
N GLN A 120 0.75 -26.27 -6.27
CA GLN A 120 0.24 -25.91 -4.97
C GLN A 120 1.11 -24.82 -4.36
N ILE A 121 0.44 -23.81 -3.79
CA ILE A 121 1.07 -22.78 -2.96
C ILE A 121 0.83 -23.17 -1.50
N ALA A 122 1.90 -23.52 -0.79
CA ALA A 122 1.81 -23.81 0.64
C ALA A 122 1.70 -22.50 1.42
N VAL A 123 0.59 -22.30 2.11
CA VAL A 123 0.39 -21.17 3.01
C VAL A 123 0.35 -21.68 4.46
N PRO A 124 1.21 -21.17 5.36
CA PRO A 124 1.21 -21.58 6.75
C PRO A 124 -0.13 -21.23 7.43
N ARG A 125 -0.79 -22.22 8.04
CA ARG A 125 -2.09 -22.02 8.70
C ARG A 125 -2.04 -20.97 9.81
N GLU A 126 -0.92 -20.86 10.51
CA GLU A 126 -0.71 -19.89 11.58
C GLU A 126 -0.79 -18.46 11.09
N VAL A 127 -0.22 -18.17 9.92
CA VAL A 127 -0.28 -16.84 9.28
C VAL A 127 -1.70 -16.51 8.89
N ILE A 128 -2.41 -17.46 8.23
CA ILE A 128 -3.81 -17.24 7.82
C ILE A 128 -4.70 -16.95 9.03
N HIS A 129 -4.56 -17.73 10.10
CA HIS A 129 -5.41 -17.55 11.28
C HIS A 129 -5.09 -16.24 11.99
N ARG A 130 -3.83 -15.92 12.20
CA ARG A 130 -3.39 -14.70 12.87
C ARG A 130 -3.81 -13.46 12.10
N ASP A 131 -3.39 -13.35 10.84
CA ASP A 131 -3.58 -12.14 10.04
C ASP A 131 -5.03 -12.04 9.54
N GLY A 132 -5.67 -13.18 9.22
CA GLY A 132 -7.08 -13.22 8.86
C GLY A 132 -8.02 -12.72 9.97
N MET A 133 -7.75 -13.05 11.23
CA MET A 133 -8.52 -12.52 12.36
C MET A 133 -8.39 -10.99 12.48
N TRP A 134 -7.18 -10.46 12.28
CA TRP A 134 -6.96 -9.01 12.29
C TRP A 134 -7.67 -8.32 11.13
N VAL A 135 -7.65 -8.90 9.93
CA VAL A 135 -8.39 -8.37 8.76
C VAL A 135 -9.89 -8.31 9.07
N ILE A 136 -10.49 -9.39 9.57
CA ILE A 136 -11.91 -9.41 9.91
C ILE A 136 -12.23 -8.36 10.97
N PHE A 137 -11.43 -8.27 12.02
CA PHE A 137 -11.63 -7.32 13.11
C PHE A 137 -11.54 -5.86 12.64
N THR A 138 -10.52 -5.54 11.86
CA THR A 138 -10.33 -4.17 11.35
C THR A 138 -11.40 -3.77 10.33
N GLN A 139 -11.81 -4.69 9.44
CA GLN A 139 -12.89 -4.44 8.49
C GLN A 139 -14.24 -4.25 9.20
N ALA A 140 -14.55 -5.07 10.21
CA ALA A 140 -15.75 -4.90 11.01
C ALA A 140 -15.75 -3.54 11.76
N GLY A 141 -14.60 -3.14 12.34
CA GLY A 141 -14.45 -1.84 12.98
C GLY A 141 -14.63 -0.68 12.01
N LEU A 142 -14.06 -0.77 10.81
CA LEU A 142 -14.25 0.24 9.76
C LEU A 142 -15.73 0.35 9.35
N LEU A 143 -16.41 -0.77 9.16
CA LEU A 143 -17.84 -0.76 8.84
C LEU A 143 -18.67 -0.06 9.93
N VAL A 144 -18.37 -0.32 11.21
CA VAL A 144 -19.04 0.38 12.33
C VAL A 144 -18.82 1.89 12.25
N PHE A 145 -17.62 2.35 11.89
CA PHE A 145 -17.36 3.77 11.71
C PHE A 145 -18.12 4.36 10.50
N LEU A 146 -18.19 3.63 9.39
CA LEU A 146 -18.90 4.07 8.19
C LEU A 146 -20.42 4.11 8.36
N PHE A 147 -21.00 3.38 9.33
CA PHE A 147 -22.42 3.50 9.68
C PHE A 147 -22.75 4.79 10.44
N GLN A 148 -21.76 5.50 10.94
CA GLN A 148 -21.99 6.82 11.55
C GLN A 148 -22.21 7.87 10.44
N GLU A 149 -23.18 8.75 10.64
CA GLU A 149 -23.47 9.83 9.68
C GLU A 149 -22.32 10.85 9.56
N LYS A 150 -21.44 10.90 10.56
CA LYS A 150 -20.32 11.83 10.65
C LYS A 150 -19.09 11.10 11.15
N LEU A 151 -17.96 11.37 10.51
CA LEU A 151 -16.67 10.89 10.97
C LEU A 151 -16.05 11.91 11.93
N GLU A 152 -15.77 11.43 13.12
CA GLU A 152 -15.15 12.23 14.17
C GLU A 152 -13.67 11.89 14.32
N TRP A 153 -12.87 12.84 14.76
CA TRP A 153 -11.42 12.70 14.93
C TRP A 153 -11.01 11.50 15.80
N TRP A 154 -11.82 11.16 16.81
CA TRP A 154 -11.54 10.03 17.70
C TRP A 154 -11.61 8.67 16.99
N MET A 155 -12.41 8.55 15.91
CA MET A 155 -12.46 7.34 15.08
C MET A 155 -11.12 7.12 14.36
N GLY A 156 -10.51 8.20 13.85
CA GLY A 156 -9.16 8.16 13.29
C GLY A 156 -8.11 7.75 14.32
N VAL A 157 -8.19 8.30 15.54
CA VAL A 157 -7.31 7.89 16.65
C VAL A 157 -7.51 6.43 17.00
N ALA A 158 -8.75 5.95 17.09
CA ALA A 158 -9.05 4.55 17.37
C ALA A 158 -8.50 3.61 16.31
N ALA A 159 -8.60 3.97 15.02
CA ALA A 159 -8.02 3.21 13.92
C ALA A 159 -6.47 3.15 14.01
N LEU A 160 -5.81 4.28 14.30
CA LEU A 160 -4.36 4.34 14.50
C LEU A 160 -3.90 3.51 15.71
N LEU A 161 -4.65 3.54 16.81
CA LEU A 161 -4.38 2.69 17.97
C LEU A 161 -4.53 1.20 17.63
N THR A 162 -5.57 0.84 16.88
CA THR A 162 -5.79 -0.55 16.42
C THR A 162 -4.61 -1.02 15.55
N TYR A 163 -4.15 -0.19 14.61
CA TYR A 163 -2.97 -0.49 13.81
C TYR A 163 -1.70 -0.62 14.68
N SER A 164 -1.52 0.26 15.65
CA SER A 164 -0.37 0.20 16.57
C SER A 164 -0.36 -1.07 17.41
N VAL A 165 -1.53 -1.52 17.88
CA VAL A 165 -1.67 -2.80 18.61
C VAL A 165 -1.35 -3.99 17.69
N TYR A 166 -1.79 -3.96 16.43
CA TYR A 166 -1.44 -4.98 15.45
C TYR A 166 0.07 -5.07 15.22
N VAL A 167 0.74 -3.93 15.00
CA VAL A 167 2.20 -3.87 14.82
C VAL A 167 2.93 -4.36 16.06
N LEU A 168 2.47 -3.98 17.26
CA LEU A 168 3.02 -4.47 18.51
C LEU A 168 2.85 -5.99 18.66
N HIS A 169 1.68 -6.52 18.31
CA HIS A 169 1.43 -7.95 18.30
C HIS A 169 2.40 -8.70 17.37
N LEU A 170 2.61 -8.18 16.16
CA LEU A 170 3.59 -8.72 15.22
C LEU A 170 5.02 -8.66 15.78
N TYR A 171 5.39 -7.54 16.40
CA TYR A 171 6.71 -7.38 17.01
C TYR A 171 6.95 -8.41 18.14
N LEU A 172 5.96 -8.64 19.00
CA LEU A 172 6.05 -9.63 20.06
C LEU A 172 6.14 -11.06 19.50
N ALA A 173 5.35 -11.38 18.47
CA ALA A 173 5.43 -12.66 17.78
C ALA A 173 6.83 -12.90 17.16
N THR A 174 7.42 -11.84 16.57
CA THR A 174 8.80 -11.87 16.04
C THR A 174 9.82 -12.17 17.12
N ARG A 175 9.67 -11.58 18.29
CA ARG A 175 10.61 -11.80 19.39
C ARG A 175 10.61 -13.24 19.87
N GLN A 176 9.44 -13.87 19.93
CA GLN A 176 9.31 -15.29 20.29
C GLN A 176 9.97 -16.18 19.23
N PHE A 177 9.71 -15.92 17.95
CA PHE A 177 10.29 -16.68 16.84
C PHE A 177 11.82 -16.56 16.77
N ARG A 178 12.37 -15.39 17.04
CA ARG A 178 13.83 -15.15 17.07
C ARG A 178 14.52 -15.92 18.19
N ASN A 179 13.89 -16.10 19.32
CA ASN A 179 14.43 -16.90 20.43
C ASN A 179 14.48 -18.39 20.05
N GLN A 180 13.51 -18.88 19.28
CA GLN A 180 13.50 -20.26 18.76
C GLN A 180 14.54 -20.48 17.64
N LEU A 181 14.76 -19.50 16.75
CA LEU A 181 15.79 -19.58 15.70
C LEU A 181 17.21 -19.48 16.23
N SER A 182 17.43 -18.93 17.41
CA SER A 182 18.75 -18.89 18.05
C SER A 182 19.26 -20.29 18.42
N GLU A 183 18.37 -21.27 18.49
CA GLU A 183 18.70 -22.69 18.73
C GLU A 183 18.93 -23.49 17.45
N SER A 184 18.51 -23.02 16.27
CA SER A 184 18.64 -23.73 14.98
C SER A 184 19.44 -22.94 13.93
N ASN A 185 20.64 -22.56 14.30
CA ASN A 185 21.55 -21.77 13.46
C ASN A 185 22.19 -22.58 12.34
N THR A 186 21.63 -22.70 11.15
CA THR A 186 22.44 -23.05 9.97
C THR A 186 21.88 -22.60 8.60
N GLU A 187 20.56 -22.40 8.44
CA GLU A 187 19.98 -22.16 7.09
C GLU A 187 19.76 -20.68 6.71
N ALA A 188 19.86 -19.74 7.66
CA ALA A 188 19.57 -18.31 7.41
C ALA A 188 20.75 -17.54 6.75
N ARG A 189 21.90 -18.19 6.54
CA ARG A 189 23.09 -17.51 5.98
C ARG A 189 23.12 -17.41 4.46
N GLU A 190 22.34 -18.19 3.75
CA GLU A 190 22.37 -18.22 2.28
C GLU A 190 21.49 -17.16 1.61
N THR A 191 20.52 -16.60 2.31
CA THR A 191 19.63 -15.56 1.75
C THR A 191 20.22 -14.15 1.83
N ASP A 192 21.30 -13.96 2.58
CA ASP A 192 21.90 -12.63 2.88
C ASP A 192 22.70 -12.04 1.71
N SER A 193 22.92 -12.80 0.64
CA SER A 193 23.74 -12.34 -0.51
C SER A 193 22.93 -11.87 -1.72
N GLN A 194 21.62 -12.03 -1.75
CA GLN A 194 20.82 -11.75 -2.96
C GLN A 194 20.16 -10.37 -3.03
N THR A 195 20.18 -9.58 -1.95
CA THR A 195 19.51 -8.25 -1.95
C THR A 195 20.48 -7.13 -1.56
N ALA A 196 21.58 -7.01 -2.29
CA ALA A 196 22.57 -5.93 -2.04
C ALA A 196 22.38 -4.71 -2.95
N SER A 197 21.38 -4.69 -3.84
CA SER A 197 21.16 -3.62 -4.79
C SER A 197 19.69 -3.29 -4.96
N ALA A 198 19.37 -1.99 -5.06
CA ALA A 198 18.07 -1.51 -5.48
C ALA A 198 18.14 -1.12 -6.97
N CYS A 199 17.19 -1.63 -7.76
CA CYS A 199 17.07 -1.27 -9.17
C CYS A 199 16.26 0.03 -9.32
N PHE A 200 16.94 1.10 -9.76
CA PHE A 200 16.31 2.31 -10.28
C PHE A 200 16.30 2.22 -11.81
N GLY A 201 15.32 1.52 -12.39
CA GLY A 201 15.28 1.28 -13.82
C GLY A 201 16.59 0.65 -14.34
N TYR A 202 17.49 1.47 -14.92
CA TYR A 202 18.79 1.04 -15.43
C TYR A 202 19.97 1.20 -14.45
N PHE A 203 19.73 1.76 -13.25
CA PHE A 203 20.78 2.01 -12.28
C PHE A 203 20.69 1.04 -11.10
N ASP A 204 21.72 0.26 -10.91
CA ASP A 204 21.87 -0.68 -9.80
C ASP A 204 22.65 0.01 -8.66
N ILE A 205 21.93 0.36 -7.57
CA ILE A 205 22.51 1.07 -6.43
C ILE A 205 22.82 0.07 -5.32
N ARG A 206 24.08 -0.03 -4.95
CA ARG A 206 24.51 -0.85 -3.83
C ARG A 206 23.94 -0.34 -2.51
N LEU A 207 23.12 -1.14 -1.86
CA LEU A 207 22.47 -0.78 -0.61
C LEU A 207 23.42 -0.88 0.57
N ASN A 208 23.52 0.22 1.33
CA ASN A 208 24.08 0.27 2.67
C ASN A 208 23.21 1.20 3.54
N GLY A 209 23.49 1.33 4.85
CA GLY A 209 22.62 2.08 5.75
C GLY A 209 22.26 3.48 5.27
N PHE A 210 23.22 4.22 4.73
CA PHE A 210 23.00 5.58 4.22
C PHE A 210 22.27 5.58 2.88
N THR A 211 22.73 4.75 1.92
CA THR A 211 22.10 4.69 0.58
C THR A 211 20.67 4.16 0.65
N SER A 212 20.36 3.18 1.51
CA SER A 212 19.01 2.68 1.72
C SER A 212 18.07 3.79 2.23
N THR A 213 18.53 4.60 3.20
CA THR A 213 17.75 5.74 3.69
C THR A 213 17.51 6.78 2.60
N MET A 214 18.53 7.10 1.80
CA MET A 214 18.39 8.03 0.68
C MET A 214 17.43 7.51 -0.39
N VAL A 215 17.51 6.21 -0.73
CA VAL A 215 16.60 5.57 -1.67
C VAL A 215 15.15 5.63 -1.15
N ILE A 216 14.91 5.31 0.12
CA ILE A 216 13.58 5.39 0.73
C ILE A 216 13.04 6.82 0.64
N ILE A 217 13.81 7.83 1.03
CA ILE A 217 13.37 9.23 1.02
C ILE A 217 13.08 9.70 -0.42
N SER A 218 13.99 9.44 -1.37
CA SER A 218 13.81 9.89 -2.75
C SER A 218 12.65 9.18 -3.44
N ALA A 219 12.51 7.87 -3.27
CA ALA A 219 11.40 7.09 -3.81
C ALA A 219 10.06 7.56 -3.23
N THR A 220 10.00 7.81 -1.91
CA THR A 220 8.82 8.36 -1.25
C THR A 220 8.45 9.74 -1.80
N ALA A 221 9.42 10.62 -2.01
CA ALA A 221 9.17 11.95 -2.55
C ALA A 221 8.65 11.91 -4.00
N VAL A 222 9.21 11.04 -4.84
CA VAL A 222 8.76 10.84 -6.23
C VAL A 222 7.35 10.26 -6.25
N ALA A 223 7.10 9.21 -5.46
CA ALA A 223 5.77 8.61 -5.37
C ALA A 223 4.72 9.62 -4.86
N ALA A 224 5.04 10.41 -3.82
CA ALA A 224 4.13 11.42 -3.30
C ALA A 224 3.79 12.49 -4.37
N LEU A 225 4.79 12.99 -5.09
CA LEU A 225 4.54 13.96 -6.18
C LEU A 225 3.70 13.36 -7.30
N ALA A 226 3.99 12.13 -7.71
CA ALA A 226 3.24 11.42 -8.74
C ALA A 226 1.78 11.16 -8.29
N CYS A 227 1.55 10.76 -7.04
CA CYS A 227 0.22 10.60 -6.48
C CYS A 227 -0.56 11.93 -6.43
N TYR A 228 0.09 13.04 -6.08
CA TYR A 228 -0.55 14.37 -6.12
C TYR A 228 -1.05 14.70 -7.53
N LEU A 229 -0.20 14.49 -8.55
CA LEU A 229 -0.60 14.71 -9.95
C LEU A 229 -1.70 13.75 -10.40
N LEU A 230 -1.67 12.50 -9.96
CA LEU A 230 -2.70 11.52 -10.29
C LEU A 230 -4.06 11.91 -9.71
N VAL A 231 -4.11 12.40 -8.48
CA VAL A 231 -5.35 12.88 -7.83
C VAL A 231 -5.94 14.07 -8.59
N ASP A 232 -5.11 15.02 -8.98
CA ASP A 232 -5.56 16.18 -9.76
C ASP A 232 -6.15 15.77 -11.11
N LEU A 233 -5.48 14.88 -11.84
CA LEU A 233 -5.99 14.33 -13.10
C LEU A 233 -7.25 13.46 -12.92
N THR A 234 -7.35 12.74 -11.82
CA THR A 234 -8.55 11.94 -11.48
C THR A 234 -9.77 12.85 -11.30
N ASN A 235 -9.61 13.94 -10.55
CA ASN A 235 -10.67 14.93 -10.36
C ASN A 235 -11.07 15.60 -11.69
N GLN A 236 -10.10 16.01 -12.51
CA GLN A 236 -10.37 16.57 -13.84
C GLN A 236 -11.10 15.57 -14.75
N SER A 237 -10.72 14.28 -14.69
CA SER A 237 -11.38 13.21 -15.46
C SER A 237 -12.84 13.04 -15.02
N ALA A 238 -13.10 13.04 -13.72
CA ALA A 238 -14.43 12.89 -13.15
C ALA A 238 -15.36 14.03 -13.61
N HIS A 239 -14.88 15.27 -13.52
CA HIS A 239 -15.64 16.44 -13.99
C HIS A 239 -15.95 16.39 -15.50
N LYS A 240 -14.98 15.98 -16.35
CA LYS A 240 -15.19 15.89 -17.81
C LYS A 240 -16.11 14.75 -18.20
N LEU A 241 -16.11 13.64 -17.45
CA LEU A 241 -16.99 12.49 -17.68
C LEU A 241 -18.41 12.69 -17.09
N GLY A 242 -18.60 13.69 -16.22
CA GLY A 242 -19.86 13.91 -15.50
C GLY A 242 -20.18 12.78 -14.51
N VAL A 243 -19.16 12.09 -14.00
CA VAL A 243 -19.28 11.04 -12.99
C VAL A 243 -18.68 11.49 -11.67
N SER A 244 -19.06 10.82 -10.57
CA SER A 244 -18.50 11.18 -9.27
C SER A 244 -17.01 10.85 -9.19
N PRO A 245 -16.18 11.68 -8.52
CA PRO A 245 -14.78 11.41 -8.28
C PRO A 245 -14.53 10.06 -7.59
N PHE A 246 -15.45 9.64 -6.71
CA PHE A 246 -15.44 8.32 -6.06
C PHE A 246 -15.30 7.17 -7.08
N PHE A 247 -16.13 7.16 -8.13
CA PHE A 247 -16.13 6.09 -9.13
C PHE A 247 -14.83 6.07 -9.93
N VAL A 248 -14.32 7.24 -10.29
CA VAL A 248 -13.06 7.36 -11.04
C VAL A 248 -11.88 6.95 -10.17
N ALA A 249 -11.90 7.30 -8.88
CA ALA A 249 -10.87 6.93 -7.93
C ALA A 249 -10.75 5.40 -7.75
N VAL A 250 -11.88 4.67 -7.66
CA VAL A 250 -11.84 3.18 -7.59
C VAL A 250 -11.11 2.56 -8.78
N ILE A 251 -11.22 3.17 -9.97
CA ILE A 251 -10.67 2.59 -11.22
C ILE A 251 -9.24 3.03 -11.47
N LEU A 252 -8.93 4.31 -11.23
CA LEU A 252 -7.65 4.91 -11.63
C LEU A 252 -6.61 4.96 -10.51
N THR A 253 -7.03 4.96 -9.24
CA THR A 253 -6.11 5.17 -8.11
C THR A 253 -6.00 3.97 -7.16
N ALA A 254 -6.79 2.93 -7.38
CA ALA A 254 -6.78 1.71 -6.56
C ALA A 254 -5.77 0.64 -7.04
#